data_914adcdbe7931dca98d315705207afe9
#
_entry.id   914adcdbe7931dca98d315705207afe9
#
_cell.length_a   1.000
_cell.length_b   1.000
_cell.length_c   1.000
_cell.angle_alpha   90.00
_cell.angle_beta   90.00
_cell.angle_gamma   90.00
#
_symmetry.space_group_name_H-M   'P 1'
#
loop_
_entity.id
_entity.type
_entity.pdbx_description
1 polymer ?
#
loop_
_entity_poly.entity_id
_entity_poly.type
_entity_poly.pdbx_seq_one_letter_code
_entity_poly.pdbx_strand_id
1 'polypeptide(L)'
;MRIGLFIPCYIDAFFPEVGIATLELLERFGHEVVYPRDQTCCGQPMANSGFNAECADTEALFVRNFSGFDYVVAPSGSCVHHVRDNFDAIEQTPDVKEVRARTYEIVEFLHDILKVDAFPWARFPHRVGLHNSCGTLRRLKHATPSELHEPFFSKPMDLLSKVEGIEFVTPARPDECCGFGGTFSVFEEVVPTKMGYDKVSDHARAGAEYIVSTDTSCLMHQQGCAERIGVPIKFIHIAQILNGASA
;
A
#
# COMPACT_ATOMS: atom_id res chain seq x y z
N MET A 1 12.41 -8.12 16.93
CA MET A 1 10.94 -8.31 17.00
C MET A 1 10.55 -9.46 16.09
N ARG A 2 9.48 -10.16 16.45
CA ARG A 2 8.90 -11.22 15.62
C ARG A 2 7.71 -10.68 14.87
N ILE A 3 7.84 -10.55 13.55
CA ILE A 3 6.86 -9.87 12.66
C ILE A 3 6.10 -10.91 11.86
N GLY A 4 4.76 -10.86 11.91
CA GLY A 4 3.89 -11.58 10.98
C GLY A 4 3.79 -10.81 9.67
N LEU A 5 4.24 -11.42 8.57
CA LEU A 5 4.16 -10.80 7.24
C LEU A 5 2.81 -11.15 6.59
N PHE A 6 1.95 -10.15 6.44
CA PHE A 6 0.69 -10.29 5.73
C PHE A 6 0.86 -9.84 4.27
N ILE A 7 0.72 -10.79 3.33
CA ILE A 7 0.77 -10.53 1.90
C ILE A 7 -0.63 -10.61 1.31
N PRO A 8 -1.26 -9.47 0.97
CA PRO A 8 -2.61 -9.44 0.40
C PRO A 8 -2.72 -10.12 -0.96
N CYS A 9 -3.95 -10.56 -1.29
CA CYS A 9 -4.25 -11.40 -2.45
C CYS A 9 -3.76 -10.84 -3.81
N TYR A 10 -3.85 -9.53 -4.06
CA TYR A 10 -3.33 -8.94 -5.31
C TYR A 10 -1.81 -9.01 -5.40
N ILE A 11 -1.12 -8.86 -4.27
CA ILE A 11 0.33 -8.97 -4.21
C ILE A 11 0.75 -10.42 -4.40
N ASP A 12 0.14 -11.33 -3.67
CA ASP A 12 0.44 -12.76 -3.77
C ASP A 12 0.21 -13.31 -5.19
N ALA A 13 -0.90 -12.91 -5.82
CA ALA A 13 -1.30 -13.46 -7.12
C ALA A 13 -0.61 -12.80 -8.33
N PHE A 14 -0.32 -11.49 -8.28
CA PHE A 14 0.10 -10.73 -9.47
C PHE A 14 1.44 -10.01 -9.32
N PHE A 15 1.88 -9.74 -8.09
CA PHE A 15 3.08 -8.94 -7.81
C PHE A 15 3.90 -9.54 -6.66
N PRO A 16 4.23 -10.85 -6.69
CA PRO A 16 4.91 -11.52 -5.58
C PRO A 16 6.25 -10.88 -5.22
N GLU A 17 6.89 -10.20 -6.16
CA GLU A 17 8.11 -9.44 -5.94
C GLU A 17 7.97 -8.32 -4.92
N VAL A 18 6.76 -7.74 -4.74
CA VAL A 18 6.49 -6.76 -3.69
C VAL A 18 6.49 -7.42 -2.31
N GLY A 19 5.93 -8.63 -2.22
CA GLY A 19 5.96 -9.43 -1.00
C GLY A 19 7.38 -9.83 -0.61
N ILE A 20 8.17 -10.28 -1.58
CA ILE A 20 9.60 -10.63 -1.42
C ILE A 20 10.40 -9.41 -0.96
N ALA A 21 10.23 -8.26 -1.63
CA ALA A 21 10.91 -7.03 -1.26
C ALA A 21 10.56 -6.58 0.17
N THR A 22 9.31 -6.76 0.59
CA THR A 22 8.87 -6.44 1.95
C THR A 22 9.51 -7.36 2.98
N LEU A 23 9.57 -8.67 2.70
CA LEU A 23 10.25 -9.66 3.54
C LEU A 23 11.72 -9.30 3.73
N GLU A 24 12.46 -9.17 2.61
CA GLU A 24 13.88 -8.87 2.62
C GLU A 24 14.20 -7.55 3.31
N LEU A 25 13.37 -6.52 3.11
CA LEU A 25 13.53 -5.21 3.73
C LEU A 25 13.42 -5.30 5.26
N LEU A 26 12.43 -6.03 5.79
CA LEU A 26 12.26 -6.23 7.23
C LEU A 26 13.40 -7.09 7.83
N GLU A 27 13.87 -8.11 7.10
CA GLU A 27 15.01 -8.93 7.51
C GLU A 27 16.32 -8.13 7.53
N ARG A 28 16.54 -7.20 6.58
CA ARG A 28 17.69 -6.28 6.57
C ARG A 28 17.76 -5.40 7.83
N PHE A 29 16.61 -5.06 8.42
CA PHE A 29 16.54 -4.36 9.71
C PHE A 29 16.70 -5.29 10.93
N GLY A 30 17.03 -6.57 10.72
CA GLY A 30 17.34 -7.53 11.77
C GLY A 30 16.12 -8.11 12.49
N HIS A 31 14.97 -8.17 11.83
CA HIS A 31 13.76 -8.75 12.40
C HIS A 31 13.57 -10.20 11.98
N GLU A 32 12.97 -11.00 12.87
CA GLU A 32 12.44 -12.32 12.54
C GLU A 32 11.12 -12.14 11.81
N VAL A 33 11.05 -12.48 10.53
CA VAL A 33 9.85 -12.34 9.71
C VAL A 33 9.24 -13.70 9.42
N VAL A 34 7.97 -13.86 9.72
CA VAL A 34 7.24 -15.12 9.52
C VAL A 34 6.08 -14.88 8.57
N TYR A 35 6.03 -15.67 7.50
CA TYR A 35 4.91 -15.70 6.56
C TYR A 35 3.99 -16.88 6.90
N PRO A 36 2.81 -16.68 7.51
CA PRO A 36 1.82 -17.73 7.71
C PRO A 36 1.32 -18.26 6.36
N ARG A 37 1.50 -19.56 6.10
CA ARG A 37 1.23 -20.14 4.77
C ARG A 37 -0.24 -20.26 4.41
N ASP A 38 -1.12 -20.29 5.40
CA ASP A 38 -2.57 -20.43 5.25
C ASP A 38 -3.31 -19.07 5.31
N GLN A 39 -2.57 -17.98 5.22
CA GLN A 39 -3.18 -16.66 5.10
C GLN A 39 -3.94 -16.49 3.77
N THR A 40 -4.96 -15.64 3.78
CA THR A 40 -5.82 -15.38 2.62
C THR A 40 -6.02 -13.87 2.41
N CYS A 41 -7.04 -13.49 1.66
CA CYS A 41 -7.46 -12.11 1.49
C CYS A 41 -7.84 -11.47 2.86
N CYS A 42 -7.74 -10.14 2.97
CA CYS A 42 -8.26 -9.40 4.12
C CYS A 42 -9.81 -9.36 4.21
N GLY A 43 -10.53 -9.76 3.16
CA GLY A 43 -12.00 -9.69 3.12
C GLY A 43 -12.56 -8.39 2.53
N GLN A 44 -11.76 -7.35 2.33
CA GLN A 44 -12.23 -6.04 1.88
C GLN A 44 -13.12 -6.08 0.62
N PRO A 45 -12.87 -6.88 -0.45
CA PRO A 45 -13.76 -6.94 -1.61
C PRO A 45 -15.18 -7.40 -1.27
N MET A 46 -15.32 -8.38 -0.37
CA MET A 46 -16.64 -8.84 0.10
C MET A 46 -17.35 -7.76 0.89
N ALA A 47 -16.65 -7.15 1.87
CA ALA A 47 -17.21 -6.08 2.70
C ALA A 47 -17.64 -4.87 1.84
N ASN A 48 -16.81 -4.44 0.89
CA ASN A 48 -17.14 -3.34 -0.03
C ASN A 48 -18.34 -3.64 -0.95
N SER A 49 -18.66 -4.91 -1.15
CA SER A 49 -19.83 -5.36 -1.92
C SER A 49 -21.08 -5.58 -1.05
N GLY A 50 -21.02 -5.27 0.25
CA GLY A 50 -22.13 -5.40 1.18
C GLY A 50 -22.26 -6.78 1.86
N PHE A 51 -21.32 -7.68 1.63
CA PHE A 51 -21.29 -9.04 2.23
C PHE A 51 -20.45 -9.05 3.50
N ASN A 52 -20.79 -8.19 4.47
CA ASN A 52 -20.02 -8.06 5.69
C ASN A 52 -20.07 -9.32 6.57
N ALA A 53 -21.23 -9.97 6.67
CA ALA A 53 -21.38 -11.17 7.50
C ALA A 53 -20.52 -12.33 6.98
N GLU A 54 -20.35 -12.43 5.67
CA GLU A 54 -19.58 -13.46 5.00
C GLU A 54 -18.06 -13.28 5.19
N CYS A 55 -17.62 -12.12 5.71
CA CYS A 55 -16.22 -11.88 6.06
C CYS A 55 -15.77 -12.61 7.33
N ALA A 56 -16.70 -13.13 8.15
CA ALA A 56 -16.42 -13.67 9.48
C ALA A 56 -15.32 -14.74 9.48
N ASP A 57 -15.38 -15.71 8.57
CA ASP A 57 -14.37 -16.78 8.49
C ASP A 57 -12.99 -16.25 8.08
N THR A 58 -12.95 -15.25 7.18
CA THR A 58 -11.71 -14.60 6.73
C THR A 58 -11.09 -13.78 7.87
N GLU A 59 -11.89 -13.02 8.59
CA GLU A 59 -11.44 -12.24 9.74
C GLU A 59 -10.93 -13.15 10.87
N ALA A 60 -11.66 -14.23 11.19
CA ALA A 60 -11.24 -15.22 12.18
C ALA A 60 -9.94 -15.93 11.78
N LEU A 61 -9.77 -16.25 10.49
CA LEU A 61 -8.53 -16.85 9.97
C LEU A 61 -7.36 -15.86 10.11
N PHE A 62 -7.56 -14.58 9.77
CA PHE A 62 -6.54 -13.56 9.94
C PHE A 62 -6.08 -13.47 11.41
N VAL A 63 -7.01 -13.35 12.34
CA VAL A 63 -6.69 -13.27 13.77
C VAL A 63 -5.93 -14.52 14.23
N ARG A 64 -6.37 -15.71 13.84
CA ARG A 64 -5.68 -16.97 14.18
C ARG A 64 -4.25 -17.03 13.65
N ASN A 65 -4.02 -16.56 12.42
CA ASN A 65 -2.71 -16.57 11.78
C ASN A 65 -1.75 -15.53 12.38
N PHE A 66 -2.27 -14.42 12.84
CA PHE A 66 -1.44 -13.29 13.25
C PHE A 66 -1.42 -13.01 14.76
N SER A 67 -2.14 -13.78 15.56
CA SER A 67 -2.03 -13.74 17.01
C SER A 67 -0.62 -14.17 17.47
N GLY A 68 -0.08 -13.47 18.48
CA GLY A 68 1.22 -13.79 19.08
C GLY A 68 2.45 -13.24 18.36
N PHE A 69 2.29 -12.42 17.31
CA PHE A 69 3.37 -11.61 16.76
C PHE A 69 3.47 -10.26 17.48
N ASP A 70 4.69 -9.70 17.54
CA ASP A 70 4.87 -8.34 18.07
C ASP A 70 4.17 -7.31 17.20
N TYR A 71 4.25 -7.50 15.87
CA TYR A 71 3.60 -6.69 14.84
C TYR A 71 3.16 -7.55 13.66
N VAL A 72 2.16 -7.08 12.96
CA VAL A 72 1.76 -7.58 11.64
C VAL A 72 2.04 -6.49 10.62
N VAL A 73 2.82 -6.79 9.59
CA VAL A 73 3.21 -5.80 8.58
C VAL A 73 2.75 -6.25 7.21
N ALA A 74 2.15 -5.34 6.46
CA ALA A 74 1.67 -5.58 5.10
C ALA A 74 2.03 -4.44 4.14
N PRO A 75 2.41 -4.72 2.89
CA PRO A 75 2.66 -3.72 1.86
C PRO A 75 1.37 -3.29 1.12
N SER A 76 0.33 -2.94 1.87
CA SER A 76 -0.95 -2.50 1.30
C SER A 76 -1.75 -1.69 2.31
N GLY A 77 -1.88 -0.40 2.05
CA GLY A 77 -2.62 0.50 2.92
C GLY A 77 -4.12 0.23 2.97
N SER A 78 -4.71 -0.15 1.85
CA SER A 78 -6.14 -0.48 1.79
C SER A 78 -6.50 -1.70 2.63
N CYS A 79 -5.66 -2.75 2.59
CA CYS A 79 -5.86 -3.96 3.38
C CYS A 79 -5.62 -3.71 4.88
N VAL A 80 -4.56 -2.98 5.24
CA VAL A 80 -4.29 -2.60 6.63
C VAL A 80 -5.42 -1.77 7.21
N HIS A 81 -5.91 -0.77 6.45
CA HIS A 81 -7.08 -0.01 6.86
C HIS A 81 -8.30 -0.91 7.11
N HIS A 82 -8.56 -1.86 6.22
CA HIS A 82 -9.68 -2.79 6.39
C HIS A 82 -9.56 -3.62 7.67
N VAL A 83 -8.38 -4.19 7.93
CA VAL A 83 -8.11 -4.96 9.16
C VAL A 83 -8.30 -4.08 10.40
N ARG A 84 -7.75 -2.87 10.42
CA ARG A 84 -7.77 -2.00 11.61
C ARG A 84 -9.15 -1.46 11.92
N ASP A 85 -9.89 -1.06 10.90
CA ASP A 85 -11.10 -0.25 11.09
C ASP A 85 -12.41 -0.99 10.74
N ASN A 86 -12.36 -2.08 9.96
CA ASN A 86 -13.55 -2.72 9.39
C ASN A 86 -13.66 -4.23 9.67
N PHE A 87 -12.87 -4.79 10.58
CA PHE A 87 -13.04 -6.17 11.04
C PHE A 87 -14.17 -6.24 12.07
N ASP A 88 -15.41 -6.23 11.60
CA ASP A 88 -16.61 -6.13 12.44
C ASP A 88 -17.54 -7.36 12.31
N ALA A 89 -17.17 -8.35 11.46
CA ALA A 89 -17.97 -9.55 11.26
C ALA A 89 -17.80 -10.59 12.38
N ILE A 90 -16.76 -10.47 13.21
CA ILE A 90 -16.46 -11.35 14.34
C ILE A 90 -16.57 -10.61 15.67
N GLU A 91 -16.74 -11.39 16.77
CA GLU A 91 -16.72 -10.83 18.12
C GLU A 91 -15.41 -10.12 18.42
N GLN A 92 -15.49 -8.90 18.95
CA GLN A 92 -14.34 -8.05 19.26
C GLN A 92 -13.69 -8.42 20.60
N THR A 93 -13.12 -9.64 20.66
CA THR A 93 -12.37 -10.13 21.82
C THR A 93 -11.09 -9.31 22.06
N PRO A 94 -10.44 -9.43 23.22
CA PRO A 94 -9.13 -8.81 23.45
C PRO A 94 -8.08 -9.17 22.37
N ASP A 95 -8.02 -10.44 21.96
CA ASP A 95 -7.08 -10.92 20.93
C ASP A 95 -7.34 -10.28 19.57
N VAL A 96 -8.61 -10.17 19.16
CA VAL A 96 -8.99 -9.47 17.91
C VAL A 96 -8.54 -8.02 17.94
N LYS A 97 -8.83 -7.31 19.03
CA LYS A 97 -8.43 -5.91 19.20
C LYS A 97 -6.91 -5.74 19.19
N GLU A 98 -6.18 -6.66 19.80
CA GLU A 98 -4.72 -6.64 19.85
C GLU A 98 -4.11 -6.85 18.45
N VAL A 99 -4.55 -7.84 17.68
CA VAL A 99 -4.09 -8.09 16.31
C VAL A 99 -4.38 -6.88 15.42
N ARG A 100 -5.61 -6.32 15.48
CA ARG A 100 -5.97 -5.09 14.76
C ARG A 100 -5.04 -3.93 15.07
N ALA A 101 -4.77 -3.68 16.35
CA ALA A 101 -3.93 -2.57 16.81
C ALA A 101 -2.44 -2.73 16.43
N ARG A 102 -1.97 -3.98 16.26
CA ARG A 102 -0.58 -4.30 15.88
C ARG A 102 -0.36 -4.46 14.38
N THR A 103 -1.40 -4.25 13.56
CA THR A 103 -1.32 -4.36 12.09
C THR A 103 -0.94 -3.00 11.50
N TYR A 104 0.18 -2.96 10.77
CA TYR A 104 0.78 -1.76 10.19
C TYR A 104 1.01 -1.92 8.69
N GLU A 105 0.85 -0.84 7.97
CA GLU A 105 1.36 -0.75 6.60
C GLU A 105 2.89 -0.51 6.65
N ILE A 106 3.61 -1.04 5.66
CA ILE A 106 5.08 -1.05 5.66
C ILE A 106 5.70 0.35 5.83
N VAL A 107 5.15 1.38 5.20
CA VAL A 107 5.65 2.77 5.33
C VAL A 107 5.43 3.29 6.75
N GLU A 108 4.24 3.07 7.30
CA GLU A 108 3.94 3.45 8.69
C GLU A 108 4.87 2.72 9.67
N PHE A 109 5.10 1.43 9.45
CA PHE A 109 5.98 0.63 10.31
C PHE A 109 7.43 1.12 10.27
N LEU A 110 7.97 1.37 9.08
CA LEU A 110 9.33 1.87 8.90
C LEU A 110 9.50 3.29 9.46
N HIS A 111 8.52 4.15 9.27
CA HIS A 111 8.57 5.55 9.67
C HIS A 111 8.32 5.74 11.18
N ASP A 112 7.22 5.19 11.71
CA ASP A 112 6.76 5.49 13.06
C ASP A 112 7.34 4.54 14.11
N ILE A 113 7.50 3.25 13.77
CA ILE A 113 7.96 2.23 14.72
C ILE A 113 9.46 2.07 14.65
N LEU A 114 10.03 1.82 13.47
CA LEU A 114 11.48 1.64 13.32
C LEU A 114 12.24 2.95 13.25
N LYS A 115 11.58 4.05 12.86
CA LYS A 115 12.18 5.39 12.69
C LYS A 115 13.45 5.34 11.83
N VAL A 116 13.30 4.71 10.66
CA VAL A 116 14.42 4.47 9.75
C VAL A 116 15.02 5.79 9.25
N ASP A 117 16.32 5.95 9.42
CA ASP A 117 17.05 7.17 9.04
C ASP A 117 17.71 7.09 7.66
N ALA A 118 18.02 5.89 7.15
CA ALA A 118 18.70 5.71 5.87
C ALA A 118 18.43 4.34 5.24
N PHE A 119 18.61 4.28 3.91
CA PHE A 119 18.61 3.05 3.11
C PHE A 119 19.93 2.97 2.31
N PRO A 120 21.06 2.64 2.95
CA PRO A 120 22.39 2.75 2.31
C PRO A 120 22.60 1.80 1.14
N TRP A 121 21.75 0.82 0.97
CA TRP A 121 21.74 -0.14 -0.15
C TRP A 121 20.84 0.28 -1.30
N ALA A 122 20.00 1.31 -1.12
CA ALA A 122 18.98 1.69 -2.10
C ALA A 122 19.43 2.91 -2.92
N ARG A 123 19.35 2.76 -4.25
CA ARG A 123 19.60 3.83 -5.22
C ARG A 123 18.56 3.77 -6.33
N PHE A 124 17.88 4.89 -6.58
CA PHE A 124 16.83 4.96 -7.59
C PHE A 124 16.85 6.32 -8.33
N PRO A 125 17.76 6.52 -9.31
CA PRO A 125 18.01 7.79 -9.96
C PRO A 125 16.98 8.12 -11.04
N HIS A 126 15.72 8.29 -10.61
CA HIS A 126 14.58 8.53 -11.49
C HIS A 126 13.66 9.62 -10.95
N ARG A 127 12.89 10.22 -11.88
CA ARG A 127 11.82 11.16 -11.53
C ARG A 127 10.56 10.39 -11.12
N VAL A 128 10.16 10.60 -9.88
CA VAL A 128 9.11 9.85 -9.20
C VAL A 128 7.91 10.74 -8.92
N GLY A 129 6.75 10.35 -9.41
CA GLY A 129 5.46 10.88 -8.99
C GLY A 129 4.83 9.96 -7.93
N LEU A 130 4.59 10.47 -6.72
CA LEU A 130 3.95 9.68 -5.67
C LEU A 130 2.43 9.65 -5.87
N HIS A 131 1.86 8.45 -5.94
CA HIS A 131 0.43 8.24 -5.83
C HIS A 131 0.07 7.84 -4.40
N ASN A 132 -0.48 8.80 -3.63
CA ASN A 132 -1.09 8.50 -2.34
C ASN A 132 -2.43 7.79 -2.56
N SER A 133 -2.54 6.53 -2.18
CA SER A 133 -3.82 5.84 -2.23
C SER A 133 -4.82 6.48 -1.26
N CYS A 134 -6.11 6.43 -1.58
CA CYS A 134 -7.13 7.03 -0.72
C CYS A 134 -7.16 6.39 0.69
N GLY A 135 -6.84 5.10 0.80
CA GLY A 135 -6.72 4.38 2.07
C GLY A 135 -5.57 4.92 2.92
N THR A 136 -4.37 5.02 2.37
CA THR A 136 -3.20 5.52 3.11
C THR A 136 -3.30 7.01 3.42
N LEU A 137 -3.78 7.82 2.47
CA LEU A 137 -3.88 9.26 2.64
C LEU A 137 -4.90 9.64 3.73
N ARG A 138 -6.17 9.22 3.56
CA ARG A 138 -7.28 9.72 4.37
C ARG A 138 -7.60 8.85 5.58
N ARG A 139 -7.30 7.55 5.52
CA ARG A 139 -7.62 6.60 6.60
C ARG A 139 -6.42 6.36 7.51
N LEU A 140 -5.28 5.96 6.94
CA LEU A 140 -4.06 5.72 7.72
C LEU A 140 -3.26 7.01 8.00
N LYS A 141 -3.62 8.14 7.37
CA LYS A 141 -2.98 9.45 7.58
C LYS A 141 -1.47 9.43 7.32
N HIS A 142 -1.07 8.77 6.24
CA HIS A 142 0.35 8.71 5.85
C HIS A 142 0.86 10.03 5.26
N ALA A 143 -0.03 10.89 4.81
CA ALA A 143 0.27 12.24 4.35
C ALA A 143 -0.87 13.19 4.69
N THR A 144 -0.60 14.49 4.65
CA THR A 144 -1.61 15.54 4.82
C THR A 144 -2.40 15.69 3.51
N PRO A 145 -3.72 15.44 3.50
CA PRO A 145 -4.55 15.70 2.33
C PRO A 145 -4.67 17.21 2.08
N SER A 146 -4.65 17.62 0.81
CA SER A 146 -4.72 19.04 0.42
C SER A 146 -6.01 19.74 0.87
N GLU A 147 -7.10 18.99 1.01
CA GLU A 147 -8.38 19.51 1.50
C GLU A 147 -8.38 20.01 2.95
N LEU A 148 -7.39 19.62 3.76
CA LEU A 148 -7.29 20.04 5.17
C LEU A 148 -6.62 21.41 5.33
N HIS A 149 -5.92 21.92 4.30
CA HIS A 149 -5.16 23.17 4.35
C HIS A 149 -4.16 23.28 5.51
N GLU A 150 -3.64 22.12 5.95
CA GLU A 150 -2.61 21.98 6.98
C GLU A 150 -1.20 21.98 6.35
N PRO A 151 -0.13 22.18 7.15
CA PRO A 151 1.24 22.02 6.65
C PRO A 151 1.44 20.65 6.03
N PHE A 152 2.09 20.61 4.86
CA PHE A 152 2.35 19.38 4.14
C PHE A 152 3.25 18.45 4.93
N PHE A 153 2.86 17.19 5.04
CA PHE A 153 3.62 16.09 5.60
C PHE A 153 3.37 14.81 4.77
N SER A 154 4.39 13.97 4.62
CA SER A 154 4.24 12.69 3.90
C SER A 154 5.28 11.67 4.35
N LYS A 155 4.84 10.63 5.05
CA LYS A 155 5.71 9.49 5.44
C LYS A 155 6.36 8.80 4.24
N PRO A 156 5.61 8.49 3.13
CA PRO A 156 6.23 7.91 1.95
C PRO A 156 7.33 8.79 1.37
N MET A 157 7.11 10.11 1.26
CA MET A 157 8.14 11.02 0.73
C MET A 157 9.33 11.15 1.68
N ASP A 158 9.09 11.17 2.99
CA ASP A 158 10.19 11.20 3.97
C ASP A 158 11.09 9.97 3.83
N LEU A 159 10.53 8.77 3.73
CA LEU A 159 11.33 7.55 3.54
C LEU A 159 12.01 7.52 2.16
N LEU A 160 11.31 7.87 1.08
CA LEU A 160 11.89 7.91 -0.26
C LEU A 160 12.99 8.96 -0.39
N SER A 161 12.92 10.08 0.32
CA SER A 161 13.97 11.11 0.31
C SER A 161 15.32 10.63 0.85
N LYS A 162 15.33 9.50 1.57
CA LYS A 162 16.52 8.82 2.11
C LYS A 162 17.14 7.83 1.11
N VAL A 163 16.56 7.67 -0.07
CA VAL A 163 17.07 6.84 -1.16
C VAL A 163 17.87 7.70 -2.14
N GLU A 164 19.09 7.26 -2.48
CA GLU A 164 19.97 8.01 -3.37
C GLU A 164 19.38 8.18 -4.78
N GLY A 165 19.37 9.42 -5.28
CA GLY A 165 19.09 9.74 -6.67
C GLY A 165 17.62 9.96 -7.02
N ILE A 166 16.68 9.84 -6.11
CA ILE A 166 15.26 10.13 -6.34
C ILE A 166 15.05 11.63 -6.59
N GLU A 167 14.32 11.95 -7.65
CA GLU A 167 13.79 13.28 -7.93
C GLU A 167 12.26 13.24 -7.85
N PHE A 168 11.66 14.03 -6.95
CA PHE A 168 10.20 14.10 -6.86
C PHE A 168 9.63 15.06 -7.89
N VAL A 169 8.56 14.62 -8.56
CA VAL A 169 7.71 15.47 -9.38
C VAL A 169 6.31 15.49 -8.80
N THR A 170 5.67 16.66 -8.82
CA THR A 170 4.35 16.85 -8.21
C THR A 170 3.29 17.01 -9.29
N PRO A 171 2.34 16.08 -9.41
CA PRO A 171 1.17 16.23 -10.27
C PRO A 171 0.32 17.45 -9.85
N ALA A 172 -0.43 18.01 -10.76
CA ALA A 172 -1.33 19.13 -10.45
C ALA A 172 -2.43 18.76 -9.46
N ARG A 173 -2.82 17.46 -9.42
CA ARG A 173 -3.86 16.92 -8.52
C ARG A 173 -3.30 15.72 -7.74
N PRO A 174 -2.38 15.96 -6.77
CA PRO A 174 -1.67 14.89 -6.08
C PRO A 174 -2.59 13.93 -5.31
N ASP A 175 -3.68 14.44 -4.72
CA ASP A 175 -4.59 13.69 -3.83
C ASP A 175 -5.78 13.06 -4.56
N GLU A 176 -5.82 13.15 -5.89
CA GLU A 176 -6.89 12.54 -6.68
C GLU A 176 -6.81 11.02 -6.65
N CYS A 177 -7.96 10.38 -6.49
CA CYS A 177 -8.09 8.92 -6.52
C CYS A 177 -7.74 8.37 -7.91
N CYS A 178 -7.10 7.19 -7.96
CA CYS A 178 -6.82 6.49 -9.22
C CYS A 178 -8.06 5.93 -9.92
N GLY A 179 -9.17 5.75 -9.18
CA GLY A 179 -10.41 5.20 -9.70
C GLY A 179 -10.62 3.72 -9.43
N PHE A 180 -9.62 2.96 -8.98
CA PHE A 180 -9.74 1.51 -8.81
C PHE A 180 -10.95 1.11 -7.95
N GLY A 181 -11.01 1.57 -6.68
CA GLY A 181 -12.15 1.34 -5.79
C GLY A 181 -12.51 -0.13 -5.53
N GLY A 182 -11.59 -1.08 -5.77
CA GLY A 182 -11.84 -2.51 -5.61
C GLY A 182 -12.87 -3.02 -6.62
N THR A 183 -14.01 -3.52 -6.14
CA THR A 183 -15.11 -4.01 -6.98
C THR A 183 -15.75 -2.94 -7.87
N PHE A 184 -15.59 -1.66 -7.50
CA PHE A 184 -16.08 -0.53 -8.31
C PHE A 184 -15.51 -0.54 -9.73
N SER A 185 -14.21 -0.82 -9.89
CA SER A 185 -13.59 -0.90 -11.22
C SER A 185 -14.08 -2.06 -12.08
N VAL A 186 -14.72 -3.06 -11.47
CA VAL A 186 -15.31 -4.22 -12.16
C VAL A 186 -16.74 -3.94 -12.59
N PHE A 187 -17.52 -3.25 -11.75
CA PHE A 187 -18.94 -2.99 -12.01
C PHE A 187 -19.19 -1.70 -12.79
N GLU A 188 -18.29 -0.72 -12.66
CA GLU A 188 -18.44 0.64 -13.22
C GLU A 188 -17.23 0.98 -14.13
N GLU A 189 -17.16 0.36 -15.30
CA GLU A 189 -15.98 0.47 -16.18
C GLU A 189 -15.65 1.90 -16.60
N VAL A 190 -16.64 2.72 -16.92
CA VAL A 190 -16.44 4.05 -17.54
C VAL A 190 -15.79 5.03 -16.58
N VAL A 191 -16.30 5.14 -15.35
CA VAL A 191 -15.83 6.12 -14.37
C VAL A 191 -14.43 5.79 -13.87
N PRO A 192 -14.13 4.56 -13.39
CA PRO A 192 -12.79 4.15 -13.00
C PRO A 192 -11.74 4.36 -14.08
N THR A 193 -12.07 3.99 -15.32
CA THR A 193 -11.16 4.16 -16.47
C THR A 193 -10.84 5.64 -16.72
N LYS A 194 -11.86 6.51 -16.72
CA LYS A 194 -11.65 7.96 -16.87
C LYS A 194 -10.76 8.54 -15.76
N MET A 195 -11.01 8.15 -14.52
CA MET A 195 -10.19 8.58 -13.37
C MET A 195 -8.74 8.11 -13.51
N GLY A 196 -8.53 6.86 -13.92
CA GLY A 196 -7.21 6.30 -14.18
C GLY A 196 -6.46 7.05 -15.29
N TYR A 197 -7.12 7.35 -16.40
CA TYR A 197 -6.55 8.14 -17.49
C TYR A 197 -6.13 9.53 -17.04
N ASP A 198 -6.99 10.22 -16.28
CA ASP A 198 -6.69 11.56 -15.76
C ASP A 198 -5.48 11.52 -14.82
N LYS A 199 -5.45 10.53 -13.91
CA LYS A 199 -4.35 10.37 -12.95
C LYS A 199 -3.01 10.09 -13.62
N VAL A 200 -2.97 9.13 -14.55
CA VAL A 200 -1.75 8.79 -15.31
C VAL A 200 -1.28 9.98 -16.15
N SER A 201 -2.21 10.65 -16.83
CA SER A 201 -1.89 11.83 -17.65
C SER A 201 -1.35 12.99 -16.82
N ASP A 202 -1.83 13.15 -15.58
CA ASP A 202 -1.34 14.19 -14.67
C ASP A 202 0.11 13.92 -14.21
N HIS A 203 0.43 12.68 -13.85
CA HIS A 203 1.80 12.26 -13.55
C HIS A 203 2.74 12.42 -14.75
N ALA A 204 2.28 12.04 -15.95
CA ALA A 204 3.05 12.19 -17.18
C ALA A 204 3.34 13.66 -17.52
N ARG A 205 2.34 14.55 -17.37
CA ARG A 205 2.54 16.01 -17.55
C ARG A 205 3.51 16.59 -16.53
N ALA A 206 3.53 16.07 -15.31
CA ALA A 206 4.51 16.45 -14.29
C ALA A 206 5.93 15.93 -14.60
N GLY A 207 6.10 15.09 -15.62
CA GLY A 207 7.38 14.54 -16.04
C GLY A 207 7.83 13.32 -15.25
N ALA A 208 6.93 12.59 -14.61
CA ALA A 208 7.25 11.36 -13.88
C ALA A 208 7.71 10.27 -14.85
N GLU A 209 8.81 9.60 -14.52
CA GLU A 209 9.26 8.35 -15.15
C GLU A 209 8.60 7.14 -14.49
N TYR A 210 8.37 7.26 -13.18
CA TYR A 210 7.71 6.24 -12.37
C TYR A 210 6.56 6.82 -11.57
N ILE A 211 5.46 6.07 -11.47
CA ILE A 211 4.45 6.27 -10.43
C ILE A 211 4.74 5.27 -9.30
N VAL A 212 4.92 5.80 -8.09
CA VAL A 212 5.18 5.03 -6.87
C VAL A 212 3.96 5.06 -5.97
N SER A 213 3.61 3.93 -5.38
CA SER A 213 2.51 3.85 -4.41
C SER A 213 2.77 2.78 -3.35
N THR A 214 1.98 2.81 -2.28
CA THR A 214 1.90 1.81 -1.22
C THR A 214 0.78 0.79 -1.44
N ASP A 215 0.01 0.92 -2.53
CA ASP A 215 -1.09 0.02 -2.89
C ASP A 215 -0.92 -0.51 -4.32
N THR A 216 -0.60 -1.79 -4.42
CA THR A 216 -0.40 -2.50 -5.69
C THR A 216 -1.64 -2.48 -6.58
N SER A 217 -2.83 -2.53 -5.99
CA SER A 217 -4.09 -2.45 -6.73
C SER A 217 -4.29 -1.13 -7.46
N CYS A 218 -3.85 -0.02 -6.85
CA CYS A 218 -3.84 1.29 -7.49
C CYS A 218 -2.81 1.34 -8.64
N LEU A 219 -1.62 0.76 -8.44
CA LEU A 219 -0.59 0.68 -9.48
C LEU A 219 -1.07 -0.16 -10.68
N MET A 220 -1.64 -1.33 -10.43
CA MET A 220 -2.20 -2.21 -11.46
C MET A 220 -3.24 -1.51 -12.32
N HIS A 221 -4.20 -0.81 -11.69
CA HIS A 221 -5.22 -0.06 -12.41
C HIS A 221 -4.63 1.06 -13.26
N GLN A 222 -3.74 1.86 -12.71
CA GLN A 222 -3.07 2.94 -13.43
C GLN A 222 -2.18 2.41 -14.56
N GLN A 223 -1.51 1.27 -14.38
CA GLN A 223 -0.70 0.63 -15.41
C GLN A 223 -1.58 0.23 -16.60
N GLY A 224 -2.69 -0.47 -16.38
CA GLY A 224 -3.62 -0.80 -17.45
C GLY A 224 -4.18 0.41 -18.18
N CYS A 225 -4.43 1.51 -17.44
CA CYS A 225 -4.84 2.79 -18.02
C CYS A 225 -3.72 3.42 -18.89
N ALA A 226 -2.48 3.42 -18.40
CA ALA A 226 -1.32 3.95 -19.14
C ALA A 226 -1.08 3.20 -20.44
N GLU A 227 -1.14 1.87 -20.41
CA GLU A 227 -0.99 1.00 -21.58
C GLU A 227 -2.06 1.31 -22.64
N ARG A 228 -3.32 1.48 -22.23
CA ARG A 228 -4.43 1.78 -23.13
C ARG A 228 -4.33 3.14 -23.84
N ILE A 229 -3.74 4.14 -23.16
CA ILE A 229 -3.59 5.50 -23.75
C ILE A 229 -2.18 5.74 -24.28
N GLY A 230 -1.30 4.75 -24.27
CA GLY A 230 0.05 4.82 -24.83
C GLY A 230 1.01 5.76 -24.07
N VAL A 231 0.83 5.93 -22.76
CA VAL A 231 1.71 6.74 -21.92
C VAL A 231 2.86 5.86 -21.40
N PRO A 232 4.14 6.15 -21.74
CA PRO A 232 5.28 5.30 -21.39
C PRO A 232 5.79 5.60 -19.98
N ILE A 233 4.93 5.49 -18.97
CA ILE A 233 5.27 5.64 -17.56
C ILE A 233 5.35 4.26 -16.90
N LYS A 234 6.29 4.08 -15.98
CA LYS A 234 6.48 2.82 -15.24
C LYS A 234 5.82 2.89 -13.87
N PHE A 235 5.60 1.72 -13.27
CA PHE A 235 4.91 1.58 -11.98
C PHE A 235 5.75 0.72 -11.04
N ILE A 236 5.91 1.14 -9.79
CA ILE A 236 6.69 0.41 -8.80
C ILE A 236 6.13 0.62 -7.39
N HIS A 237 6.13 -0.44 -6.60
CA HIS A 237 5.74 -0.35 -5.21
C HIS A 237 6.88 0.22 -4.36
N ILE A 238 6.55 1.05 -3.37
CA ILE A 238 7.54 1.72 -2.52
C ILE A 238 8.50 0.74 -1.84
N ALA A 239 8.01 -0.42 -1.38
CA ALA A 239 8.84 -1.43 -0.74
C ALA A 239 9.98 -1.94 -1.63
N GLN A 240 9.76 -2.02 -2.95
CA GLN A 240 10.79 -2.44 -3.91
C GLN A 240 11.92 -1.40 -3.98
N ILE A 241 11.58 -0.11 -4.04
CA ILE A 241 12.57 0.98 -4.03
C ILE A 241 13.38 0.96 -2.74
N LEU A 242 12.69 0.89 -1.59
CA LEU A 242 13.33 0.89 -0.28
C LEU A 242 14.20 -0.35 -0.04
N ASN A 243 13.88 -1.49 -0.69
CA ASN A 243 14.71 -2.69 -0.67
C ASN A 243 15.90 -2.64 -1.64
N GLY A 244 15.99 -1.62 -2.49
CA GLY A 244 17.09 -1.45 -3.44
C GLY A 244 16.85 -2.10 -4.80
N ALA A 245 15.60 -2.16 -5.26
CA ALA A 245 15.31 -2.60 -6.62
C ALA A 245 16.05 -1.71 -7.64
N SER A 246 16.72 -2.34 -8.57
CA SER A 246 17.25 -1.69 -9.78
C SER A 246 16.10 -1.48 -10.77
N ALA A 247 16.02 -0.28 -11.37
CA ALA A 247 15.02 0.11 -12.36
C ALA A 247 15.14 -0.64 -13.70
#